data_f5826b4f805e9ebf7cc334b4532708d4
#
_entry.id   f5826b4f805e9ebf7cc334b4532708d4
#
_cell.length_a   1.000
_cell.length_b   1.000
_cell.length_c   1.000
_cell.angle_alpha   90.00
_cell.angle_beta   90.00
_cell.angle_gamma   90.00
#
_symmetry.space_group_name_H-M   'P 1'
#
loop_
_entity.id
_entity.type
_entity.pdbx_description
1 polymer ?
#
loop_
_entity_poly.entity_id
_entity_poly.type
_entity_poly.pdbx_seq_one_letter_code
_entity_poly.pdbx_strand_id
1 'polypeptide(L)'
;MSNRIQIFDTTLRDGEQVPGCQLSTEEKVTIARKLEQLGVDVIEAGFPISSPGDFLSVVEISKAVKVGVCALTRSKKDDIDVAAEALHHAKRGRIHTGIGSSDIHIKHKFNSTREKVLEQGTWAVNYAKSKGVEVEFFAEDAGRADLIFLAQLVEAVIDAGADVVNIPDTTGYCLPHLYGKRIQYLFDNVKNIDKAVISVHCHNDLGMATANTIEGLRHGARQAEVTINGIGERAGNTSLEEIA
;
A
#
# COMPACT_ATOMS: atom_id res chain seq x y z
N MET A 1 0.91 19.91 7.62
CA MET A 1 1.23 18.97 6.52
C MET A 1 1.04 19.66 5.18
N SER A 2 1.79 19.28 4.15
CA SER A 2 1.58 19.77 2.77
C SER A 2 0.19 19.39 2.28
N ASN A 3 -0.48 20.28 1.54
CA ASN A 3 -1.74 19.95 0.86
C ASN A 3 -1.54 19.11 -0.42
N ARG A 4 -0.28 18.79 -0.76
CA ARG A 4 0.05 17.97 -1.92
C ARG A 4 -0.39 16.52 -1.69
N ILE A 5 -1.06 15.96 -2.67
CA ILE A 5 -1.37 14.52 -2.74
C ILE A 5 -0.19 13.82 -3.41
N GLN A 6 0.28 12.73 -2.81
CA GLN A 6 1.29 11.85 -3.39
C GLN A 6 0.60 10.80 -4.26
N ILE A 7 1.17 10.52 -5.42
CA ILE A 7 0.73 9.44 -6.30
C ILE A 7 1.65 8.25 -6.11
N PHE A 8 1.08 7.16 -5.63
CA PHE A 8 1.72 5.86 -5.51
C PHE A 8 1.17 4.96 -6.63
N ASP A 9 2.02 4.57 -7.57
CA ASP A 9 1.61 3.71 -8.67
C ASP A 9 1.93 2.26 -8.39
N THR A 10 0.92 1.39 -8.43
CA THR A 10 1.04 -0.06 -8.22
C THR A 10 0.78 -0.87 -9.51
N THR A 11 0.92 -0.25 -10.67
CA THR A 11 0.76 -0.94 -11.97
C THR A 11 1.67 -2.17 -12.08
N LEU A 12 2.91 -2.07 -11.57
CA LEU A 12 3.92 -3.14 -11.66
C LEU A 12 3.83 -4.20 -10.54
N ARG A 13 2.83 -4.08 -9.66
CA ARG A 13 2.54 -5.09 -8.63
C ARG A 13 1.08 -5.54 -8.68
N ASP A 14 0.11 -4.70 -8.25
CA ASP A 14 -1.32 -5.03 -8.27
C ASP A 14 -1.85 -5.12 -9.71
N GLY A 15 -1.38 -4.24 -10.59
CA GLY A 15 -1.72 -4.28 -12.01
C GLY A 15 -1.35 -5.61 -12.68
N GLU A 16 -0.29 -6.28 -12.26
CA GLU A 16 0.09 -7.60 -12.78
C GLU A 16 -0.78 -8.77 -12.27
N GLN A 17 -1.62 -8.55 -11.27
CA GLN A 17 -2.57 -9.57 -10.80
C GLN A 17 -3.73 -9.80 -11.76
N VAL A 18 -3.82 -9.01 -12.85
CA VAL A 18 -4.74 -9.29 -13.95
C VAL A 18 -4.28 -10.54 -14.71
N PRO A 19 -5.16 -11.53 -14.94
CA PRO A 19 -4.81 -12.69 -15.73
C PRO A 19 -4.29 -12.30 -17.13
N GLY A 20 -3.09 -12.78 -17.49
CA GLY A 20 -2.46 -12.49 -18.78
C GLY A 20 -1.58 -11.22 -18.81
N CYS A 21 -1.47 -10.49 -17.71
CA CYS A 21 -0.64 -9.27 -17.61
C CYS A 21 0.76 -9.53 -17.00
N GLN A 22 1.38 -10.67 -17.28
CA GLN A 22 2.76 -10.93 -16.88
C GLN A 22 3.73 -10.10 -17.72
N LEU A 23 4.59 -9.32 -17.04
CA LEU A 23 5.62 -8.49 -17.65
C LEU A 23 7.01 -9.08 -17.38
N SER A 24 7.87 -9.02 -18.39
CA SER A 24 9.30 -9.28 -18.22
C SER A 24 9.96 -8.15 -17.42
N THR A 25 11.13 -8.41 -16.84
CA THR A 25 11.91 -7.38 -16.12
C THR A 25 12.21 -6.16 -17.01
N GLU A 26 12.51 -6.36 -18.30
CA GLU A 26 12.80 -5.26 -19.24
C GLU A 26 11.56 -4.39 -19.50
N GLU A 27 10.37 -5.01 -19.63
CA GLU A 27 9.10 -4.29 -19.77
C GLU A 27 8.77 -3.52 -18.52
N LYS A 28 8.93 -4.11 -17.32
CA LYS A 28 8.76 -3.43 -16.04
C LYS A 28 9.66 -2.20 -15.91
N VAL A 29 10.95 -2.32 -16.24
CA VAL A 29 11.89 -1.19 -16.22
C VAL A 29 11.47 -0.10 -17.19
N THR A 30 10.99 -0.48 -18.38
CA THR A 30 10.50 0.47 -19.38
C THR A 30 9.29 1.25 -18.87
N ILE A 31 8.31 0.55 -18.28
CA ILE A 31 7.12 1.17 -17.68
C ILE A 31 7.52 2.05 -16.49
N ALA A 32 8.40 1.58 -15.60
CA ALA A 32 8.87 2.36 -14.46
C ALA A 32 9.48 3.71 -14.86
N ARG A 33 10.28 3.74 -15.93
CA ARG A 33 10.82 4.99 -16.49
C ARG A 33 9.72 5.90 -17.04
N LYS A 34 8.66 5.36 -17.61
CA LYS A 34 7.51 6.15 -18.07
C LYS A 34 6.70 6.72 -16.92
N LEU A 35 6.48 5.94 -15.86
CA LEU A 35 5.84 6.40 -14.63
C LEU A 35 6.66 7.53 -13.96
N GLU A 36 7.98 7.40 -13.90
CA GLU A 36 8.85 8.48 -13.43
C GLU A 36 8.72 9.76 -14.30
N GLN A 37 8.69 9.63 -15.64
CA GLN A 37 8.50 10.77 -16.55
C GLN A 37 7.12 11.41 -16.39
N LEU A 38 6.09 10.63 -16.06
CA LEU A 38 4.74 11.10 -15.77
C LEU A 38 4.68 11.88 -14.44
N GLY A 39 5.64 11.66 -13.53
CA GLY A 39 5.77 12.41 -12.30
C GLY A 39 5.12 11.75 -11.08
N VAL A 40 4.94 10.42 -11.07
CA VAL A 40 4.51 9.69 -9.87
C VAL A 40 5.56 9.82 -8.76
N ASP A 41 5.12 9.78 -7.50
CA ASP A 41 5.99 9.95 -6.34
C ASP A 41 6.68 8.65 -5.92
N VAL A 42 5.95 7.53 -6.06
CA VAL A 42 6.40 6.18 -5.68
C VAL A 42 5.91 5.16 -6.71
N ILE A 43 6.75 4.19 -7.02
CA ILE A 43 6.43 3.03 -7.87
C ILE A 43 6.53 1.76 -7.02
N GLU A 44 5.43 1.01 -6.89
CA GLU A 44 5.47 -0.33 -6.30
C GLU A 44 5.92 -1.33 -7.36
N ALA A 45 7.17 -1.79 -7.23
CA ALA A 45 7.88 -2.50 -8.27
C ALA A 45 7.61 -4.01 -8.31
N GLY A 46 7.03 -4.57 -7.26
CA GLY A 46 6.72 -6.01 -7.20
C GLY A 46 6.73 -6.59 -5.78
N PHE A 47 6.74 -7.93 -5.72
CA PHE A 47 6.78 -8.72 -4.49
C PHE A 47 8.02 -9.65 -4.49
N PRO A 48 9.19 -9.16 -4.05
CA PRO A 48 10.49 -9.80 -4.29
C PRO A 48 10.62 -11.25 -3.82
N ILE A 49 9.93 -11.63 -2.73
CA ILE A 49 9.97 -13.00 -2.20
C ILE A 49 9.19 -14.00 -3.08
N SER A 50 8.33 -13.53 -3.96
CA SER A 50 7.43 -14.39 -4.76
C SER A 50 8.20 -15.23 -5.78
N SER A 51 9.23 -14.66 -6.41
CA SER A 51 10.06 -15.34 -7.41
C SER A 51 11.41 -14.64 -7.62
N PRO A 52 12.43 -15.35 -8.17
CA PRO A 52 13.68 -14.71 -8.60
C PRO A 52 13.48 -13.60 -9.64
N GLY A 53 12.47 -13.72 -10.51
CA GLY A 53 12.12 -12.73 -11.53
C GLY A 53 11.59 -11.44 -10.89
N ASP A 54 10.72 -11.54 -9.90
CA ASP A 54 10.23 -10.38 -9.15
C ASP A 54 11.34 -9.71 -8.35
N PHE A 55 12.20 -10.48 -7.71
CA PHE A 55 13.38 -9.94 -7.04
C PHE A 55 14.25 -9.12 -8.01
N LEU A 56 14.60 -9.71 -9.16
CA LEU A 56 15.41 -9.04 -10.17
C LEU A 56 14.73 -7.78 -10.70
N SER A 57 13.41 -7.82 -10.92
CA SER A 57 12.64 -6.66 -11.39
C SER A 57 12.71 -5.50 -10.43
N VAL A 58 12.55 -5.74 -9.11
CA VAL A 58 12.68 -4.68 -8.09
C VAL A 58 14.11 -4.12 -8.07
N VAL A 59 15.15 -4.98 -8.17
CA VAL A 59 16.55 -4.54 -8.24
C VAL A 59 16.80 -3.65 -9.47
N GLU A 60 16.35 -4.06 -10.66
CA GLU A 60 16.60 -3.31 -11.88
C GLU A 60 15.80 -1.99 -11.94
N ILE A 61 14.55 -1.97 -11.45
CA ILE A 61 13.77 -0.74 -11.29
C ILE A 61 14.48 0.20 -10.31
N SER A 62 14.97 -0.30 -9.17
CA SER A 62 15.69 0.48 -8.16
C SER A 62 16.93 1.18 -8.72
N LYS A 63 17.60 0.57 -9.70
CA LYS A 63 18.74 1.17 -10.41
C LYS A 63 18.31 2.18 -11.48
N ALA A 64 17.13 1.99 -12.08
CA ALA A 64 16.70 2.68 -13.30
C ALA A 64 16.02 4.02 -13.05
N VAL A 65 15.37 4.22 -11.87
CA VAL A 65 14.58 5.41 -11.55
C VAL A 65 15.11 6.15 -10.31
N LYS A 66 14.65 7.40 -10.12
CA LYS A 66 15.05 8.26 -9.01
C LYS A 66 13.91 8.53 -8.02
N VAL A 67 12.66 8.28 -8.44
CA VAL A 67 11.47 8.36 -7.58
C VAL A 67 11.51 7.28 -6.50
N GLY A 68 10.59 7.33 -5.55
CA GLY A 68 10.46 6.27 -4.54
C GLY A 68 10.20 4.91 -5.20
N VAL A 69 10.94 3.88 -4.76
CA VAL A 69 10.68 2.49 -5.19
C VAL A 69 10.20 1.71 -3.99
N CYS A 70 9.04 1.08 -4.14
CA CYS A 70 8.39 0.32 -3.10
C CYS A 70 8.37 -1.18 -3.43
N ALA A 71 8.47 -2.02 -2.42
CA ALA A 71 8.35 -3.46 -2.53
C ALA A 71 7.36 -4.01 -1.51
N LEU A 72 6.41 -4.83 -1.99
CA LEU A 72 5.42 -5.49 -1.15
C LEU A 72 6.06 -6.58 -0.29
N THR A 73 5.60 -6.71 0.94
CA THR A 73 5.94 -7.80 1.85
C THR A 73 4.74 -8.22 2.69
N ARG A 74 4.68 -9.48 3.08
CA ARG A 74 3.85 -9.88 4.22
C ARG A 74 4.58 -9.46 5.51
N SER A 75 3.86 -9.42 6.63
CA SER A 75 4.45 -9.20 7.96
C SER A 75 5.29 -10.42 8.42
N LYS A 76 6.35 -10.75 7.65
CA LYS A 76 7.27 -11.87 7.88
C LYS A 76 8.71 -11.43 7.71
N LYS A 77 9.59 -12.00 8.55
CA LYS A 77 11.02 -11.65 8.56
C LYS A 77 11.66 -11.82 7.18
N ASP A 78 11.48 -12.99 6.57
CA ASP A 78 12.14 -13.32 5.32
C ASP A 78 11.66 -12.43 4.16
N ASP A 79 10.36 -12.10 4.12
CA ASP A 79 9.81 -11.19 3.12
C ASP A 79 10.47 -9.81 3.23
N ILE A 80 10.58 -9.28 4.46
CA ILE A 80 11.16 -7.96 4.74
C ILE A 80 12.65 -7.94 4.41
N ASP A 81 13.38 -9.00 4.75
CA ASP A 81 14.82 -9.11 4.45
C ASP A 81 15.08 -9.12 2.94
N VAL A 82 14.34 -9.92 2.19
CA VAL A 82 14.44 -10.00 0.72
C VAL A 82 14.05 -8.67 0.05
N ALA A 83 13.01 -8.00 0.54
CA ALA A 83 12.62 -6.69 0.03
C ALA A 83 13.69 -5.62 0.31
N ALA A 84 14.27 -5.60 1.51
CA ALA A 84 15.34 -4.68 1.85
C ALA A 84 16.58 -4.88 0.97
N GLU A 85 16.93 -6.14 0.65
CA GLU A 85 18.01 -6.48 -0.27
C GLU A 85 17.71 -5.99 -1.69
N ALA A 86 16.50 -6.27 -2.21
CA ALA A 86 16.10 -5.84 -3.55
C ALA A 86 16.07 -4.31 -3.71
N LEU A 87 15.75 -3.57 -2.65
CA LEU A 87 15.69 -2.11 -2.63
C LEU A 87 17.04 -1.44 -2.39
N HIS A 88 18.14 -2.20 -2.20
CA HIS A 88 19.45 -1.65 -1.83
C HIS A 88 19.96 -0.55 -2.79
N HIS A 89 19.59 -0.61 -4.06
CA HIS A 89 19.98 0.36 -5.08
C HIS A 89 19.00 1.55 -5.23
N ALA A 90 17.85 1.50 -4.57
CA ALA A 90 16.86 2.57 -4.65
C ALA A 90 17.37 3.84 -3.94
N LYS A 91 17.19 5.01 -4.54
CA LYS A 91 17.51 6.30 -3.89
C LYS A 91 16.59 6.58 -2.69
N ARG A 92 15.34 6.14 -2.80
CA ARG A 92 14.30 6.19 -1.78
C ARG A 92 13.59 4.85 -1.78
N GLY A 93 14.11 3.90 -1.02
CA GLY A 93 13.50 2.58 -0.85
C GLY A 93 12.37 2.64 0.18
N ARG A 94 11.24 1.97 -0.12
CA ARG A 94 10.11 1.81 0.79
C ARG A 94 9.70 0.36 0.88
N ILE A 95 9.54 -0.16 2.08
CA ILE A 95 8.94 -1.48 2.32
C ILE A 95 7.46 -1.28 2.61
N HIS A 96 6.60 -1.95 1.83
CA HIS A 96 5.15 -1.98 2.01
C HIS A 96 4.78 -3.31 2.68
N THR A 97 4.55 -3.28 3.99
CA THR A 97 4.23 -4.46 4.80
C THR A 97 2.85 -4.30 5.43
N GLY A 98 2.18 -5.41 5.73
CA GLY A 98 0.86 -5.30 6.33
C GLY A 98 0.24 -6.63 6.74
N ILE A 99 -0.95 -6.54 7.32
CA ILE A 99 -1.71 -7.68 7.82
C ILE A 99 -3.21 -7.38 7.71
N GLY A 100 -4.04 -8.43 7.58
CA GLY A 100 -5.50 -8.28 7.52
C GLY A 100 -6.09 -7.77 8.83
N SER A 101 -6.86 -6.70 8.74
CA SER A 101 -7.44 -5.98 9.88
C SER A 101 -8.91 -6.30 10.17
N SER A 102 -9.63 -6.91 9.23
CA SER A 102 -11.03 -7.30 9.46
C SER A 102 -11.15 -8.56 10.31
N ASP A 103 -12.24 -8.68 11.08
CA ASP A 103 -12.53 -9.89 11.87
C ASP A 103 -12.61 -11.14 10.99
N ILE A 104 -13.04 -11.00 9.74
CA ILE A 104 -13.09 -12.10 8.76
C ILE A 104 -11.66 -12.60 8.48
N HIS A 105 -10.71 -11.69 8.18
CA HIS A 105 -9.32 -12.07 7.95
C HIS A 105 -8.67 -12.60 9.22
N ILE A 106 -8.88 -11.95 10.36
CA ILE A 106 -8.31 -12.36 11.65
C ILE A 106 -8.71 -13.80 11.98
N LYS A 107 -10.01 -14.12 11.87
CA LYS A 107 -10.55 -15.44 12.25
C LYS A 107 -10.28 -16.50 11.20
N HIS A 108 -10.52 -16.21 9.91
CA HIS A 108 -10.56 -17.23 8.86
C HIS A 108 -9.30 -17.32 8.01
N LYS A 109 -8.54 -16.21 7.83
CA LYS A 109 -7.27 -16.19 7.09
C LYS A 109 -6.09 -16.53 8.00
N PHE A 110 -6.08 -15.99 9.24
CA PHE A 110 -4.94 -16.13 10.15
C PHE A 110 -5.21 -17.09 11.31
N ASN A 111 -6.46 -17.48 11.55
CA ASN A 111 -6.87 -18.25 12.74
C ASN A 111 -6.28 -17.62 14.02
N SER A 112 -6.48 -16.32 14.21
CA SER A 112 -5.79 -15.48 15.18
C SER A 112 -6.77 -14.62 15.99
N THR A 113 -6.24 -13.67 16.76
CA THR A 113 -6.99 -12.67 17.53
C THR A 113 -6.55 -11.26 17.16
N ARG A 114 -7.34 -10.24 17.51
CA ARG A 114 -7.02 -8.83 17.27
C ARG A 114 -5.69 -8.43 17.93
N GLU A 115 -5.42 -8.91 19.14
CA GLU A 115 -4.19 -8.65 19.89
C GLU A 115 -2.96 -9.18 19.15
N LYS A 116 -3.01 -10.44 18.69
CA LYS A 116 -1.90 -11.05 17.94
C LYS A 116 -1.66 -10.36 16.59
N VAL A 117 -2.73 -9.91 15.91
CA VAL A 117 -2.61 -9.15 14.66
C VAL A 117 -1.96 -7.80 14.92
N LEU A 118 -2.34 -7.12 16.00
CA LEU A 118 -1.72 -5.85 16.41
C LEU A 118 -0.24 -6.04 16.75
N GLU A 119 0.11 -7.05 17.54
CA GLU A 119 1.51 -7.39 17.84
C GLU A 119 2.32 -7.69 16.57
N GLN A 120 1.77 -8.49 15.64
CA GLN A 120 2.43 -8.85 14.40
C GLN A 120 2.63 -7.65 13.48
N GLY A 121 1.63 -6.78 13.33
CA GLY A 121 1.72 -5.55 12.54
C GLY A 121 2.77 -4.59 13.11
N THR A 122 2.74 -4.35 14.41
CA THR A 122 3.70 -3.50 15.12
C THR A 122 5.13 -4.05 15.00
N TRP A 123 5.30 -5.36 15.18
CA TRP A 123 6.60 -6.03 14.98
C TRP A 123 7.11 -5.86 13.56
N ALA A 124 6.26 -6.04 12.54
CA ALA A 124 6.66 -5.95 11.15
C ALA A 124 7.16 -4.54 10.79
N VAL A 125 6.45 -3.50 11.25
CA VAL A 125 6.87 -2.10 11.06
C VAL A 125 8.21 -1.83 11.75
N ASN A 126 8.37 -2.19 13.03
CA ASN A 126 9.64 -2.02 13.74
C ASN A 126 10.78 -2.75 13.02
N TYR A 127 10.54 -3.98 12.56
CA TYR A 127 11.55 -4.76 11.87
C TYR A 127 11.91 -4.15 10.50
N ALA A 128 10.92 -3.69 9.73
CA ALA A 128 11.15 -3.00 8.47
C ALA A 128 11.92 -1.68 8.67
N LYS A 129 11.58 -0.88 9.70
CA LYS A 129 12.31 0.35 10.06
C LYS A 129 13.79 0.07 10.38
N SER A 130 14.11 -1.07 10.98
CA SER A 130 15.49 -1.45 11.27
C SER A 130 16.36 -1.63 10.01
N LYS A 131 15.75 -1.73 8.82
CA LYS A 131 16.45 -1.79 7.53
C LYS A 131 16.89 -0.42 7.00
N GLY A 132 16.50 0.67 7.65
CA GLY A 132 16.89 2.03 7.27
C GLY A 132 16.17 2.60 6.04
N VAL A 133 14.99 2.08 5.71
CA VAL A 133 14.14 2.52 4.59
C VAL A 133 12.84 3.15 5.10
N GLU A 134 12.10 3.82 4.21
CA GLU A 134 10.71 4.22 4.49
C GLU A 134 9.83 2.97 4.67
N VAL A 135 8.84 3.06 5.55
CA VAL A 135 7.89 1.96 5.80
C VAL A 135 6.47 2.43 5.57
N GLU A 136 5.79 1.76 4.67
CA GLU A 136 4.35 1.85 4.48
C GLU A 136 3.69 0.60 5.06
N PHE A 137 2.64 0.81 5.87
CA PHE A 137 1.87 -0.28 6.44
C PHE A 137 0.46 -0.31 5.84
N PHE A 138 0.03 -1.44 5.31
CA PHE A 138 -1.36 -1.62 4.85
C PHE A 138 -2.18 -2.42 5.85
N ALA A 139 -3.32 -1.86 6.26
CA ALA A 139 -4.33 -2.55 7.07
C ALA A 139 -5.27 -3.33 6.13
N GLU A 140 -4.83 -4.49 5.58
CA GLU A 140 -5.60 -5.24 4.58
C GLU A 140 -7.04 -5.44 5.04
N ASP A 141 -7.98 -5.25 4.11
CA ASP A 141 -9.42 -5.35 4.35
C ASP A 141 -9.97 -4.31 5.36
N ALA A 142 -9.32 -3.14 5.41
CA ALA A 142 -9.75 -2.03 6.27
C ALA A 142 -11.18 -1.57 5.96
N GLY A 143 -11.64 -1.71 4.72
CA GLY A 143 -13.02 -1.40 4.31
C GLY A 143 -14.08 -2.13 5.14
N ARG A 144 -13.77 -3.34 5.66
CA ARG A 144 -14.66 -4.17 6.49
C ARG A 144 -14.22 -4.29 7.94
N ALA A 145 -13.11 -3.67 8.33
CA ALA A 145 -12.61 -3.73 9.69
C ALA A 145 -13.52 -3.00 10.68
N ASP A 146 -13.55 -3.47 11.92
CA ASP A 146 -14.10 -2.72 13.04
C ASP A 146 -13.35 -1.42 13.23
N LEU A 147 -14.04 -0.29 13.32
CA LEU A 147 -13.44 1.04 13.34
C LEU A 147 -12.57 1.29 14.58
N ILE A 148 -12.98 0.77 15.73
CA ILE A 148 -12.24 0.94 16.99
C ILE A 148 -10.93 0.18 16.90
N PHE A 149 -10.97 -1.08 16.46
CA PHE A 149 -9.76 -1.89 16.27
C PHE A 149 -8.86 -1.32 15.18
N LEU A 150 -9.43 -0.84 14.06
CA LEU A 150 -8.66 -0.21 13.00
C LEU A 150 -7.89 1.02 13.51
N ALA A 151 -8.54 1.88 14.30
CA ALA A 151 -7.88 3.04 14.91
C ALA A 151 -6.75 2.63 15.86
N GLN A 152 -6.96 1.59 16.68
CA GLN A 152 -5.91 1.04 17.56
C GLN A 152 -4.71 0.51 16.76
N LEU A 153 -4.97 -0.22 15.67
CA LEU A 153 -3.91 -0.76 14.81
C LEU A 153 -3.12 0.37 14.13
N VAL A 154 -3.83 1.38 13.59
CA VAL A 154 -3.21 2.55 12.94
C VAL A 154 -2.34 3.32 13.96
N GLU A 155 -2.85 3.61 15.17
CA GLU A 155 -2.09 4.29 16.22
C GLU A 155 -0.81 3.51 16.57
N ALA A 156 -0.92 2.20 16.75
CA ALA A 156 0.20 1.34 17.13
C ALA A 156 1.28 1.23 16.05
N VAL A 157 0.91 1.11 14.78
CA VAL A 157 1.91 1.02 13.69
C VAL A 157 2.58 2.37 13.42
N ILE A 158 1.89 3.50 13.63
CA ILE A 158 2.51 4.83 13.59
C ILE A 158 3.51 5.00 14.73
N ASP A 159 3.19 4.57 15.94
CA ASP A 159 4.13 4.59 17.07
C ASP A 159 5.33 3.65 16.85
N ALA A 160 5.14 2.56 16.10
CA ALA A 160 6.21 1.67 15.68
C ALA A 160 7.10 2.27 14.58
N GLY A 161 6.72 3.42 14.00
CA GLY A 161 7.52 4.17 13.03
C GLY A 161 7.08 4.03 11.58
N ALA A 162 5.84 3.64 11.29
CA ALA A 162 5.31 3.70 9.92
C ALA A 162 5.29 5.16 9.43
N ASP A 163 5.87 5.39 8.25
CA ASP A 163 5.88 6.72 7.60
C ASP A 163 4.57 6.97 6.84
N VAL A 164 3.96 5.89 6.34
CA VAL A 164 2.70 5.89 5.62
C VAL A 164 1.82 4.76 6.13
N VAL A 165 0.51 5.00 6.27
CA VAL A 165 -0.46 3.95 6.61
C VAL A 165 -1.56 3.93 5.55
N ASN A 166 -1.66 2.80 4.85
CA ASN A 166 -2.63 2.57 3.80
C ASN A 166 -3.90 1.90 4.36
N ILE A 167 -5.04 2.45 3.97
CA ILE A 167 -6.39 2.03 4.39
C ILE A 167 -7.14 1.46 3.17
N PRO A 168 -6.94 0.17 2.80
CA PRO A 168 -7.51 -0.35 1.57
C PRO A 168 -8.99 -0.74 1.68
N ASP A 169 -9.76 -0.41 0.64
CA ASP A 169 -11.01 -1.08 0.29
C ASP A 169 -10.69 -2.33 -0.54
N THR A 170 -10.16 -3.35 0.13
CA THR A 170 -9.62 -4.57 -0.50
C THR A 170 -10.67 -5.35 -1.29
N THR A 171 -11.93 -5.30 -0.89
CA THR A 171 -13.02 -6.02 -1.56
C THR A 171 -13.77 -5.17 -2.58
N GLY A 172 -13.48 -3.87 -2.66
CA GLY A 172 -14.16 -2.94 -3.57
C GLY A 172 -15.64 -2.74 -3.27
N TYR A 173 -16.08 -2.95 -2.01
CA TYR A 173 -17.48 -2.86 -1.61
C TYR A 173 -17.84 -1.62 -0.82
N CYS A 174 -16.90 -0.75 -0.55
CA CYS A 174 -17.21 0.51 0.13
C CYS A 174 -18.00 1.44 -0.77
N LEU A 175 -18.98 2.13 -0.19
CA LEU A 175 -19.63 3.26 -0.84
C LEU A 175 -18.87 4.54 -0.49
N PRO A 176 -18.76 5.53 -1.40
CA PRO A 176 -17.89 6.69 -1.23
C PRO A 176 -18.07 7.42 0.10
N HIS A 177 -19.31 7.75 0.45
CA HIS A 177 -19.62 8.47 1.70
C HIS A 177 -19.29 7.63 2.97
N LEU A 178 -19.35 6.30 2.91
CA LEU A 178 -18.99 5.43 4.02
C LEU A 178 -17.47 5.30 4.13
N TYR A 179 -16.79 5.21 2.99
CA TYR A 179 -15.33 5.17 2.96
C TYR A 179 -14.72 6.48 3.46
N GLY A 180 -15.22 7.63 2.99
CA GLY A 180 -14.81 8.94 3.50
C GLY A 180 -15.01 9.08 5.01
N LYS A 181 -16.16 8.65 5.53
CA LYS A 181 -16.41 8.64 6.99
C LYS A 181 -15.45 7.72 7.76
N ARG A 182 -15.00 6.62 7.16
CA ARG A 182 -13.99 5.74 7.77
C ARG A 182 -12.64 6.45 7.90
N ILE A 183 -12.22 7.15 6.86
CA ILE A 183 -11.00 7.97 6.90
C ILE A 183 -11.14 9.10 7.93
N GLN A 184 -12.27 9.84 7.92
CA GLN A 184 -12.55 10.87 8.92
C GLN A 184 -12.47 10.32 10.35
N TYR A 185 -13.07 9.15 10.60
CA TYR A 185 -13.03 8.50 11.91
C TYR A 185 -11.58 8.27 12.41
N LEU A 186 -10.66 7.88 11.52
CA LEU A 186 -9.25 7.72 11.90
C LEU A 186 -8.63 9.06 12.30
N PHE A 187 -8.87 10.13 11.53
CA PHE A 187 -8.38 11.46 11.87
C PHE A 187 -8.93 12.00 13.19
N ASP A 188 -10.16 11.65 13.54
CA ASP A 188 -10.81 12.09 14.78
C ASP A 188 -10.36 11.27 16.02
N ASN A 189 -9.90 10.01 15.83
CA ASN A 189 -9.69 9.08 16.95
C ASN A 189 -8.26 8.57 17.11
N VAL A 190 -7.38 8.70 16.12
CA VAL A 190 -5.97 8.29 16.19
C VAL A 190 -5.11 9.48 16.63
N LYS A 191 -4.53 9.40 17.84
CA LYS A 191 -3.87 10.55 18.49
C LYS A 191 -2.60 11.02 17.80
N ASN A 192 -1.89 10.11 17.13
CA ASN A 192 -0.62 10.35 16.46
C ASN A 192 -0.74 10.36 14.93
N ILE A 193 -1.95 10.55 14.39
CA ILE A 193 -2.26 10.47 12.95
C ILE A 193 -1.43 11.46 12.11
N ASP A 194 -1.02 12.56 12.70
CA ASP A 194 -0.21 13.62 12.09
C ASP A 194 1.26 13.23 11.86
N LYS A 195 1.71 12.14 12.48
CA LYS A 195 3.09 11.63 12.32
C LYS A 195 3.30 10.76 11.08
N ALA A 196 2.22 10.34 10.41
CA ALA A 196 2.27 9.53 9.19
C ALA A 196 1.37 10.10 8.09
N VAL A 197 1.66 9.74 6.85
CA VAL A 197 0.76 9.99 5.72
C VAL A 197 -0.30 8.90 5.69
N ILE A 198 -1.56 9.27 5.60
CA ILE A 198 -2.64 8.31 5.35
C ILE A 198 -2.79 8.13 3.84
N SER A 199 -2.69 6.88 3.41
CA SER A 199 -2.86 6.43 2.03
C SER A 199 -4.20 5.73 1.84
N VAL A 200 -4.75 5.82 0.63
CA VAL A 200 -5.97 5.12 0.23
C VAL A 200 -5.72 4.25 -1.00
N HIS A 201 -6.24 3.03 -0.96
CA HIS A 201 -6.17 2.05 -2.03
C HIS A 201 -7.56 1.45 -2.23
N CYS A 202 -8.16 1.60 -3.39
CA CYS A 202 -9.54 1.19 -3.63
C CYS A 202 -9.66 0.28 -4.84
N HIS A 203 -10.24 -0.93 -4.64
CA HIS A 203 -10.64 -1.83 -5.72
C HIS A 203 -11.99 -1.44 -6.32
N ASN A 204 -12.23 -1.88 -7.55
CA ASN A 204 -13.30 -1.35 -8.40
C ASN A 204 -14.48 -2.33 -8.60
N ASP A 205 -14.68 -3.26 -7.66
CA ASP A 205 -15.69 -4.31 -7.80
C ASP A 205 -17.13 -3.77 -7.93
N LEU A 206 -17.43 -2.65 -7.29
CA LEU A 206 -18.70 -1.94 -7.45
C LEU A 206 -18.61 -0.74 -8.44
N GLY A 207 -17.50 -0.56 -9.14
CA GLY A 207 -17.28 0.61 -10.00
C GLY A 207 -17.10 1.91 -9.23
N MET A 208 -16.64 1.87 -7.97
CA MET A 208 -16.55 3.02 -7.06
C MET A 208 -15.12 3.38 -6.66
N ALA A 209 -14.09 2.73 -7.21
CA ALA A 209 -12.70 2.92 -6.79
C ALA A 209 -12.27 4.38 -6.80
N THR A 210 -12.44 5.08 -7.93
CA THR A 210 -12.07 6.49 -8.07
C THR A 210 -12.88 7.38 -7.12
N ALA A 211 -14.19 7.15 -7.01
CA ALA A 211 -15.04 7.92 -6.11
C ALA A 211 -14.65 7.71 -4.63
N ASN A 212 -14.31 6.46 -4.23
CA ASN A 212 -13.83 6.15 -2.89
C ASN A 212 -12.49 6.84 -2.62
N THR A 213 -11.55 6.79 -3.56
CA THR A 213 -10.25 7.46 -3.45
C THR A 213 -10.43 8.98 -3.28
N ILE A 214 -11.26 9.62 -4.09
CA ILE A 214 -11.55 11.06 -3.97
C ILE A 214 -12.14 11.39 -2.59
N GLU A 215 -13.10 10.59 -2.11
CA GLU A 215 -13.68 10.81 -0.78
C GLU A 215 -12.63 10.58 0.34
N GLY A 216 -11.76 9.59 0.22
CA GLY A 216 -10.66 9.40 1.15
C GLY A 216 -9.71 10.62 1.21
N LEU A 217 -9.35 11.15 0.05
CA LEU A 217 -8.52 12.37 -0.06
C LEU A 217 -9.21 13.61 0.53
N ARG A 218 -10.52 13.78 0.30
CA ARG A 218 -11.32 14.87 0.88
C ARG A 218 -11.38 14.80 2.39
N HIS A 219 -11.31 13.60 2.97
CA HIS A 219 -11.37 13.38 4.41
C HIS A 219 -9.99 13.27 5.08
N GLY A 220 -8.92 13.68 4.39
CA GLY A 220 -7.61 13.88 5.02
C GLY A 220 -6.47 13.02 4.50
N ALA A 221 -6.72 11.95 3.75
CA ALA A 221 -5.66 11.17 3.13
C ALA A 221 -4.80 12.05 2.19
N ARG A 222 -3.52 11.73 2.07
CA ARG A 222 -2.56 12.50 1.26
C ARG A 222 -1.70 11.64 0.34
N GLN A 223 -2.01 10.36 0.23
CA GLN A 223 -1.49 9.47 -0.81
C GLN A 223 -2.64 8.71 -1.44
N ALA A 224 -2.64 8.60 -2.77
CA ALA A 224 -3.54 7.75 -3.54
C ALA A 224 -2.73 6.64 -4.20
N GLU A 225 -3.11 5.39 -3.98
CA GLU A 225 -2.60 4.24 -4.69
C GLU A 225 -3.46 3.98 -5.92
N VAL A 226 -2.79 3.94 -7.07
CA VAL A 226 -3.44 3.93 -8.38
C VAL A 226 -2.72 3.01 -9.34
N THR A 227 -3.36 2.69 -10.47
CA THR A 227 -2.73 1.98 -11.58
C THR A 227 -3.05 2.68 -12.90
N ILE A 228 -2.18 2.54 -13.89
CA ILE A 228 -2.47 2.94 -15.27
C ILE A 228 -3.73 2.19 -15.74
N ASN A 229 -4.68 2.90 -16.34
CA ASN A 229 -5.97 2.37 -16.81
C ASN A 229 -6.82 1.68 -15.73
N GLY A 230 -6.50 1.84 -14.45
CA GLY A 230 -7.20 1.17 -13.36
C GLY A 230 -7.06 -0.36 -13.38
N ILE A 231 -6.03 -0.93 -14.03
CA ILE A 231 -5.83 -2.37 -14.05
C ILE A 231 -5.53 -2.91 -12.65
N GLY A 232 -5.87 -4.17 -12.36
CA GLY A 232 -5.60 -4.78 -11.06
C GLY A 232 -6.43 -6.04 -10.81
N GLU A 233 -6.35 -6.53 -9.60
CA GLU A 233 -7.06 -7.74 -9.19
C GLU A 233 -8.57 -7.59 -9.42
N ARG A 234 -9.23 -8.63 -9.92
CA ARG A 234 -10.68 -8.73 -10.21
C ARG A 234 -11.18 -7.64 -11.18
N ALA A 235 -11.82 -6.58 -10.65
CA ALA A 235 -12.38 -5.48 -11.44
C ALA A 235 -11.41 -4.28 -11.58
N GLY A 236 -10.22 -4.38 -11.01
CA GLY A 236 -9.19 -3.36 -11.08
C GLY A 236 -9.14 -2.42 -9.89
N ASN A 237 -8.36 -1.36 -10.04
CA ASN A 237 -8.05 -0.33 -9.05
C ASN A 237 -8.59 1.05 -9.46
N THR A 238 -8.30 2.04 -8.64
CA THR A 238 -8.42 3.43 -9.03
C THR A 238 -7.49 3.73 -10.21
N SER A 239 -8.02 4.34 -11.26
CA SER A 239 -7.24 4.74 -12.43
C SER A 239 -6.40 5.98 -12.12
N LEU A 240 -5.10 5.94 -12.48
CA LEU A 240 -4.20 7.07 -12.33
C LEU A 240 -4.71 8.29 -13.12
N GLU A 241 -5.21 8.07 -14.33
CA GLU A 241 -5.69 9.11 -15.24
C GLU A 241 -6.91 9.86 -14.73
N GLU A 242 -7.65 9.27 -13.79
CA GLU A 242 -8.83 9.90 -13.19
C GLU A 242 -8.50 10.69 -11.90
N ILE A 243 -7.31 10.47 -11.32
CA ILE A 243 -6.89 11.13 -10.06
C ILE A 243 -5.86 12.23 -10.31
N ALA A 244 -5.00 12.09 -11.34
CA ALA A 244 -3.88 12.98 -11.63
C ALA A 244 -4.26 14.35 -12.22
#